data_245adc97ef5e4111e0e0504a239cee96
#
_entry.id   245adc97ef5e4111e0e0504a239cee96
#
_cell.length_a   1.000
_cell.length_b   1.000
_cell.length_c   1.000
_cell.angle_alpha   90.00
_cell.angle_beta   90.00
_cell.angle_gamma   90.00
#
_symmetry.space_group_name_H-M   'P 1'
#
loop_
_entity.id
_entity.type
_entity.pdbx_description
1 polymer ?
#
loop_
_entity_poly.entity_id
_entity_poly.type
_entity_poly.pdbx_seq_one_letter_code
_entity_poly.pdbx_strand_id
1 'polypeptide(L)'
;AEKVWRDHVVRAGENGEPDLLYIDFQLLHEVTSPQAFDGLRLAGRRLRHPELHLATEDHNVPTVGIKTGNLLEIKDEVSRTQVSTLRKNCEEFGVRLHAMGDAQQGIVHTVGPQLGITQPGMTIVCGDSHTSTHGAFGSIAMGIGTSEVEHVMATQTLSLKPFKTMAIE
;
A
#
# COMPACT_ATOMS: atom_id res chain seq x y z
N ALA A 1 10.88 14.40 10.31
CA ALA A 1 11.10 13.67 9.06
C ALA A 1 12.54 13.17 8.94
N GLU A 2 13.57 14.04 9.08
CA GLU A 2 14.98 13.69 8.89
C GLU A 2 15.48 12.51 9.73
N LYS A 3 15.05 12.42 11.00
CA LYS A 3 15.42 11.33 11.88
C LYS A 3 14.88 9.99 11.36
N VAL A 4 13.59 9.95 11.01
CA VAL A 4 12.96 8.75 10.45
C VAL A 4 13.62 8.38 9.12
N TRP A 5 13.87 9.36 8.24
CA TRP A 5 14.57 9.12 6.98
C TRP A 5 15.92 8.43 7.19
N ARG A 6 16.78 9.02 8.01
CA ARG A 6 18.12 8.50 8.27
C ARG A 6 18.10 7.08 8.82
N ASP A 7 17.13 6.77 9.69
CA ASP A 7 17.03 5.48 10.34
C ASP A 7 16.52 4.37 9.36
N HIS A 8 16.01 4.77 8.16
CA HIS A 8 15.52 3.86 7.12
C HIS A 8 16.43 3.78 5.88
N VAL A 9 17.52 4.55 5.83
CA VAL A 9 18.45 4.48 4.70
C VAL A 9 19.20 3.15 4.70
N VAL A 10 18.93 2.33 3.69
CA VAL A 10 19.63 1.05 3.43
C VAL A 10 20.94 1.33 2.67
N ARG A 11 20.89 2.28 1.73
CA ARG A 11 22.02 2.72 0.95
C ARG A 11 21.88 4.22 0.69
N ALA A 12 22.86 5.00 1.11
CA ALA A 12 22.91 6.41 0.78
C ALA A 12 23.27 6.62 -0.69
N GLY A 13 22.59 7.57 -1.33
CA GLY A 13 22.91 8.00 -2.68
C GLY A 13 24.20 8.82 -2.71
N GLU A 14 24.99 8.65 -3.75
CA GLU A 14 26.23 9.40 -3.97
C GLU A 14 26.04 10.36 -5.16
N ASN A 15 26.75 11.49 -5.17
CA ASN A 15 26.77 12.44 -6.29
C ASN A 15 25.39 12.93 -6.77
N GLY A 16 24.40 13.03 -5.84
CA GLY A 16 23.04 13.47 -6.13
C GLY A 16 22.10 12.35 -6.61
N GLU A 17 22.52 11.12 -6.53
CA GLU A 17 21.64 9.96 -6.66
C GLU A 17 20.64 9.89 -5.49
N PRO A 18 19.50 9.24 -5.66
CA PRO A 18 18.55 8.99 -4.59
C PRO A 18 19.10 7.99 -3.56
N ASP A 19 18.65 8.15 -2.31
CA ASP A 19 18.83 7.13 -1.27
C ASP A 19 17.94 5.92 -1.56
N LEU A 20 18.35 4.74 -1.12
CA LEU A 20 17.51 3.56 -1.06
C LEU A 20 16.97 3.43 0.37
N LEU A 21 15.65 3.58 0.52
CA LEU A 21 14.98 3.50 1.81
C LEU A 21 14.33 2.13 2.01
N TYR A 22 14.40 1.61 3.23
CA TYR A 22 13.55 0.50 3.66
C TYR A 22 12.12 0.99 3.87
N ILE A 23 11.14 0.20 3.47
CA ILE A 23 9.72 0.47 3.66
C ILE A 23 9.16 -0.49 4.69
N ASP A 24 8.69 0.04 5.82
CA ASP A 24 8.16 -0.77 6.92
C ASP A 24 6.83 -1.42 6.57
N PHE A 25 5.97 -0.72 5.83
CA PHE A 25 4.66 -1.24 5.50
C PHE A 25 4.11 -0.73 4.17
N GLN A 26 3.45 -1.60 3.44
CA GLN A 26 2.75 -1.25 2.19
C GLN A 26 1.27 -1.59 2.28
N LEU A 27 0.44 -0.58 2.00
CA LEU A 27 -1.00 -0.74 1.85
C LEU A 27 -1.36 -0.95 0.38
N LEU A 28 -2.35 -1.78 0.12
CA LEU A 28 -2.80 -2.16 -1.22
C LEU A 28 -4.31 -2.05 -1.33
N HIS A 29 -4.80 -1.76 -2.53
CA HIS A 29 -6.20 -1.79 -2.88
C HIS A 29 -6.40 -2.23 -4.33
N GLU A 30 -7.64 -2.42 -4.77
CA GLU A 30 -7.99 -3.05 -6.04
C GLU A 30 -7.65 -2.24 -7.29
N VAL A 31 -7.40 -0.91 -7.18
CA VAL A 31 -7.21 -0.06 -8.36
C VAL A 31 -5.79 -0.09 -8.88
N THR A 32 -4.79 0.04 -8.01
CA THR A 32 -3.37 0.22 -8.40
C THR A 32 -2.51 -1.03 -8.25
N SER A 33 -3.00 -2.05 -7.56
CA SER A 33 -2.23 -3.27 -7.30
C SER A 33 -2.24 -4.33 -8.43
N PRO A 34 -3.26 -4.45 -9.30
CA PRO A 34 -3.30 -5.55 -10.27
C PRO A 34 -2.08 -5.64 -11.16
N GLN A 35 -1.64 -4.50 -11.73
CA GLN A 35 -0.47 -4.46 -12.60
C GLN A 35 0.84 -4.78 -11.87
N ALA A 36 0.94 -4.39 -10.59
CA ALA A 36 2.10 -4.71 -9.77
C ALA A 36 2.21 -6.23 -9.52
N PHE A 37 1.10 -6.90 -9.21
CA PHE A 37 1.07 -8.35 -9.10
C PHE A 37 1.39 -9.06 -10.42
N ASP A 38 0.88 -8.53 -11.53
CA ASP A 38 1.19 -9.06 -12.87
C ASP A 38 2.68 -8.93 -13.19
N GLY A 39 3.30 -7.79 -12.86
CA GLY A 39 4.74 -7.59 -13.02
C GLY A 39 5.57 -8.60 -12.22
N LEU A 40 5.22 -8.86 -10.97
CA LEU A 40 5.85 -9.90 -10.15
C LEU A 40 5.73 -11.28 -10.79
N ARG A 41 4.53 -11.63 -11.26
CA ARG A 41 4.24 -12.93 -11.89
C ARG A 41 5.05 -13.11 -13.17
N LEU A 42 5.08 -12.11 -14.04
CA LEU A 42 5.87 -12.13 -15.29
C LEU A 42 7.36 -12.25 -15.03
N ALA A 43 7.86 -11.61 -13.96
CA ALA A 43 9.26 -11.68 -13.57
C ALA A 43 9.62 -12.95 -12.75
N GLY A 44 8.64 -13.82 -12.46
CA GLY A 44 8.84 -15.01 -11.62
C GLY A 44 9.22 -14.68 -10.17
N ARG A 45 8.82 -13.51 -9.68
CA ARG A 45 9.15 -13.03 -8.33
C ARG A 45 8.01 -13.27 -7.34
N ARG A 46 8.38 -13.43 -6.08
CA ARG A 46 7.46 -13.47 -4.94
C ARG A 46 7.52 -12.15 -4.18
N LEU A 47 6.54 -11.89 -3.34
CA LEU A 47 6.67 -10.85 -2.33
C LEU A 47 7.83 -11.18 -1.39
N ARG A 48 8.62 -10.16 -1.07
CA ARG A 48 9.75 -10.32 -0.15
C ARG A 48 9.27 -10.58 1.28
N HIS A 49 8.29 -9.81 1.73
CA HIS A 49 7.71 -9.84 3.07
C HIS A 49 6.19 -9.72 3.02
N PRO A 50 5.44 -10.81 2.71
CA PRO A 50 3.97 -10.75 2.63
C PRO A 50 3.32 -10.19 3.89
N GLU A 51 3.92 -10.43 5.07
CA GLU A 51 3.46 -9.96 6.37
C GLU A 51 3.53 -8.44 6.56
N LEU A 52 4.32 -7.73 5.74
CA LEU A 52 4.42 -6.27 5.74
C LEU A 52 3.51 -5.61 4.69
N HIS A 53 2.51 -6.36 4.23
CA HIS A 53 1.51 -5.90 3.28
C HIS A 53 0.10 -6.14 3.83
N LEU A 54 -0.78 -5.17 3.60
CA LEU A 54 -2.20 -5.29 3.89
C LEU A 54 -3.00 -4.75 2.73
N ALA A 55 -3.95 -5.52 2.25
CA ALA A 55 -4.91 -5.11 1.25
C ALA A 55 -6.29 -4.87 1.86
N THR A 56 -7.03 -3.91 1.32
CA THR A 56 -8.45 -3.70 1.61
C THR A 56 -9.20 -3.37 0.33
N GLU A 57 -10.47 -3.75 0.28
CA GLU A 57 -11.38 -3.40 -0.81
C GLU A 57 -12.11 -2.12 -0.41
N ASP A 58 -11.81 -0.99 -1.07
CA ASP A 58 -12.37 0.30 -0.65
C ASP A 58 -12.74 1.26 -1.79
N HIS A 59 -12.11 1.19 -2.95
CA HIS A 59 -12.33 2.13 -4.05
C HIS A 59 -13.52 1.75 -4.94
N ASN A 60 -13.71 0.46 -5.20
CA ASN A 60 -14.69 -0.07 -6.15
C ASN A 60 -15.77 -0.93 -5.47
N VAL A 61 -16.05 -0.64 -4.22
CA VAL A 61 -17.09 -1.32 -3.44
C VAL A 61 -18.28 -0.39 -3.17
N PRO A 62 -19.51 -0.90 -3.05
CA PRO A 62 -20.65 -0.10 -2.67
C PRO A 62 -20.47 0.50 -1.28
N THR A 63 -20.93 1.75 -1.09
CA THR A 63 -20.92 2.41 0.23
C THR A 63 -22.19 2.12 1.03
N VAL A 64 -23.20 1.56 0.38
CA VAL A 64 -24.48 1.19 1.01
C VAL A 64 -24.94 -0.16 0.49
N GLY A 65 -25.65 -0.90 1.32
CA GLY A 65 -26.30 -2.15 0.92
C GLY A 65 -25.39 -3.38 0.90
N ILE A 66 -24.18 -3.29 1.40
CA ILE A 66 -23.31 -4.45 1.61
C ILE A 66 -23.94 -5.32 2.70
N LYS A 67 -24.23 -6.57 2.38
CA LYS A 67 -24.87 -7.52 3.30
C LYS A 67 -24.01 -8.74 3.59
N THR A 68 -23.38 -9.27 2.56
CA THR A 68 -22.70 -10.58 2.63
C THR A 68 -21.24 -10.50 2.17
N GLY A 69 -20.81 -9.40 1.57
CA GLY A 69 -19.49 -9.31 0.93
C GLY A 69 -19.39 -10.09 -0.39
N ASN A 70 -20.53 -10.51 -0.95
CA ASN A 70 -20.56 -11.19 -2.23
C ASN A 70 -20.25 -10.20 -3.37
N LEU A 71 -19.38 -10.59 -4.29
CA LEU A 71 -19.01 -9.77 -5.45
C LEU A 71 -20.20 -9.32 -6.30
N LEU A 72 -21.31 -10.08 -6.30
CA LEU A 72 -22.54 -9.69 -7.01
C LEU A 72 -23.24 -8.46 -6.42
N GLU A 73 -22.88 -8.03 -5.23
CA GLU A 73 -23.35 -6.76 -4.64
C GLU A 73 -22.73 -5.55 -5.36
N ILE A 74 -21.60 -5.74 -6.06
CA ILE A 74 -20.97 -4.74 -6.92
C ILE A 74 -21.64 -4.82 -8.30
N LYS A 75 -22.46 -3.83 -8.62
CA LYS A 75 -23.28 -3.84 -9.87
C LYS A 75 -22.43 -3.59 -11.10
N ASP A 76 -21.45 -2.68 -11.00
CA ASP A 76 -20.54 -2.38 -12.09
C ASP A 76 -19.58 -3.55 -12.34
N GLU A 77 -19.50 -4.02 -13.59
CA GLU A 77 -18.72 -5.18 -13.96
C GLU A 77 -17.22 -4.93 -13.89
N VAL A 78 -16.77 -3.72 -14.24
CA VAL A 78 -15.34 -3.35 -14.19
C VAL A 78 -14.88 -3.32 -12.74
N SER A 79 -15.62 -2.64 -11.88
CA SER A 79 -15.36 -2.59 -10.43
C SER A 79 -15.33 -3.99 -9.81
N ARG A 80 -16.32 -4.81 -10.14
CA ARG A 80 -16.39 -6.22 -9.68
C ARG A 80 -15.18 -7.04 -10.12
N THR A 81 -14.71 -6.84 -11.35
CA THR A 81 -13.53 -7.52 -11.88
C THR A 81 -12.27 -7.10 -11.12
N GLN A 82 -12.10 -5.80 -10.86
CA GLN A 82 -10.95 -5.30 -10.10
C GLN A 82 -10.91 -5.86 -8.68
N VAL A 83 -12.04 -5.85 -7.97
CA VAL A 83 -12.14 -6.43 -6.62
C VAL A 83 -11.88 -7.94 -6.65
N SER A 84 -12.46 -8.67 -7.61
CA SER A 84 -12.18 -10.10 -7.79
C SER A 84 -10.71 -10.38 -8.06
N THR A 85 -10.06 -9.54 -8.84
CA THR A 85 -8.62 -9.66 -9.15
C THR A 85 -7.78 -9.44 -7.90
N LEU A 86 -8.10 -8.43 -7.08
CA LEU A 86 -7.41 -8.22 -5.81
C LEU A 86 -7.50 -9.46 -4.91
N ARG A 87 -8.68 -10.06 -4.76
CA ARG A 87 -8.86 -11.29 -3.95
C ARG A 87 -7.97 -12.42 -4.41
N LYS A 88 -7.95 -12.69 -5.73
CA LYS A 88 -7.10 -13.74 -6.32
C LYS A 88 -5.62 -13.47 -6.11
N ASN A 89 -5.19 -12.23 -6.32
CA ASN A 89 -3.81 -11.83 -6.12
C ASN A 89 -3.37 -11.96 -4.65
N CYS A 90 -4.21 -11.53 -3.72
CA CYS A 90 -3.91 -11.66 -2.28
C CYS A 90 -3.80 -13.12 -1.85
N GLU A 91 -4.68 -13.99 -2.35
CA GLU A 91 -4.63 -15.43 -2.10
C GLU A 91 -3.35 -16.06 -2.67
N GLU A 92 -3.02 -15.75 -3.93
CA GLU A 92 -1.85 -16.29 -4.64
C GLU A 92 -0.52 -15.88 -3.96
N PHE A 93 -0.42 -14.60 -3.55
CA PHE A 93 0.82 -14.04 -3.01
C PHE A 93 0.89 -14.03 -1.48
N GLY A 94 -0.14 -14.51 -0.80
CA GLY A 94 -0.18 -14.60 0.66
C GLY A 94 -0.35 -13.26 1.37
N VAL A 95 -0.98 -12.28 0.73
CA VAL A 95 -1.26 -10.95 1.32
C VAL A 95 -2.53 -11.01 2.16
N ARG A 96 -2.47 -10.46 3.37
CA ARG A 96 -3.66 -10.28 4.21
C ARG A 96 -4.64 -9.32 3.54
N LEU A 97 -5.90 -9.72 3.42
CA LEU A 97 -6.95 -8.93 2.80
C LEU A 97 -8.12 -8.72 3.77
N HIS A 98 -8.57 -7.48 3.90
CA HIS A 98 -9.88 -7.13 4.47
C HIS A 98 -10.86 -6.90 3.33
N ALA A 99 -11.59 -7.95 2.98
CA ALA A 99 -12.56 -7.94 1.89
C ALA A 99 -13.87 -7.25 2.30
N MET A 100 -14.64 -6.83 1.33
CA MET A 100 -16.00 -6.32 1.50
C MET A 100 -16.83 -7.30 2.36
N GLY A 101 -17.44 -6.77 3.43
CA GLY A 101 -18.18 -7.57 4.42
C GLY A 101 -17.35 -8.06 5.62
N ASP A 102 -16.02 -7.93 5.59
CA ASP A 102 -15.16 -8.14 6.76
C ASP A 102 -15.39 -7.00 7.78
N ALA A 103 -15.40 -7.33 9.07
CA ALA A 103 -15.56 -6.37 10.16
C ALA A 103 -14.41 -5.32 10.22
N GLN A 104 -13.26 -5.63 9.65
CA GLN A 104 -12.09 -4.75 9.59
C GLN A 104 -11.90 -4.09 8.21
N GLN A 105 -12.81 -4.34 7.26
CA GLN A 105 -12.78 -3.68 5.96
C GLN A 105 -13.13 -2.19 6.11
N GLY A 106 -12.44 -1.35 5.37
CA GLY A 106 -12.67 0.09 5.38
C GLY A 106 -11.72 0.81 4.42
N ILE A 107 -11.79 2.13 4.43
CA ILE A 107 -10.91 3.00 3.65
C ILE A 107 -9.45 2.69 3.99
N VAL A 108 -8.62 2.46 2.99
CA VAL A 108 -7.23 2.00 3.13
C VAL A 108 -6.41 2.83 4.13
N HIS A 109 -6.57 4.16 4.13
CA HIS A 109 -5.84 5.05 5.04
C HIS A 109 -6.48 5.18 6.43
N THR A 110 -7.64 4.57 6.65
CA THR A 110 -8.31 4.48 7.96
C THR A 110 -8.01 3.14 8.62
N VAL A 111 -7.97 2.07 7.84
CA VAL A 111 -7.71 0.70 8.33
C VAL A 111 -6.35 0.58 9.02
N GLY A 112 -5.29 1.13 8.42
CA GLY A 112 -3.94 1.09 9.01
C GLY A 112 -3.88 1.67 10.43
N PRO A 113 -4.34 2.91 10.67
CA PRO A 113 -4.42 3.49 12.01
C PRO A 113 -5.35 2.74 12.96
N GLN A 114 -6.55 2.34 12.52
CA GLN A 114 -7.53 1.64 13.36
C GLN A 114 -7.02 0.29 13.86
N LEU A 115 -6.26 -0.41 13.05
CA LEU A 115 -5.65 -1.70 13.42
C LEU A 115 -4.33 -1.55 14.17
N GLY A 116 -3.86 -0.31 14.42
CA GLY A 116 -2.59 -0.06 15.07
C GLY A 116 -1.37 -0.40 14.22
N ILE A 117 -1.54 -0.57 12.91
CA ILE A 117 -0.45 -0.86 11.97
C ILE A 117 0.38 0.40 11.72
N THR A 118 -0.30 1.55 11.56
CA THR A 118 0.39 2.83 11.39
C THR A 118 0.97 3.30 12.72
N GLN A 119 2.29 3.36 12.81
CA GLN A 119 3.02 3.74 14.02
C GLN A 119 3.95 4.93 13.78
N PRO A 120 4.23 5.76 14.80
CA PRO A 120 5.23 6.81 14.69
C PRO A 120 6.60 6.25 14.30
N GLY A 121 7.26 6.93 13.39
CA GLY A 121 8.62 6.56 12.95
C GLY A 121 8.68 5.54 11.82
N MET A 122 7.56 5.02 11.34
CA MET A 122 7.51 4.09 10.20
C MET A 122 7.58 4.83 8.85
N THR A 123 8.00 4.09 7.83
CA THR A 123 7.83 4.42 6.40
C THR A 123 6.67 3.61 5.84
N ILE A 124 5.66 4.30 5.30
CA ILE A 124 4.43 3.67 4.78
C ILE A 124 4.19 4.12 3.35
N VAL A 125 3.88 3.19 2.47
CA VAL A 125 3.55 3.49 1.07
C VAL A 125 2.25 2.83 0.63
N CYS A 126 1.61 3.43 -0.37
CA CYS A 126 0.43 2.89 -1.04
C CYS A 126 0.36 3.46 -2.46
N GLY A 127 -0.23 2.76 -3.37
CA GLY A 127 -0.53 3.27 -4.72
C GLY A 127 -1.70 4.25 -4.75
N ASP A 128 -1.78 5.16 -3.77
CA ASP A 128 -2.86 6.14 -3.59
C ASP A 128 -2.32 7.51 -3.16
N SER A 129 -2.90 8.58 -3.72
CA SER A 129 -2.44 9.95 -3.48
C SER A 129 -2.69 10.45 -2.05
N HIS A 130 -3.60 9.84 -1.29
CA HIS A 130 -3.93 10.23 0.08
C HIS A 130 -3.08 9.51 1.15
N THR A 131 -2.07 8.75 0.74
CA THR A 131 -1.18 8.01 1.66
C THR A 131 -0.49 8.92 2.69
N SER A 132 -0.23 10.17 2.35
CA SER A 132 0.35 11.16 3.28
C SER A 132 -0.48 11.37 4.56
N THR A 133 -1.75 10.95 4.59
CA THR A 133 -2.63 10.95 5.77
C THR A 133 -1.96 10.25 6.97
N HIS A 134 -1.19 9.17 6.73
CA HIS A 134 -0.48 8.46 7.79
C HIS A 134 0.61 9.30 8.47
N GLY A 135 1.04 10.41 7.84
CA GLY A 135 1.94 11.39 8.45
C GLY A 135 1.39 12.04 9.71
N ALA A 136 0.05 12.14 9.85
CA ALA A 136 -0.60 12.62 11.06
C ALA A 136 -0.31 11.75 12.29
N PHE A 137 0.10 10.50 12.09
CA PHE A 137 0.49 9.55 13.13
C PHE A 137 2.02 9.48 13.33
N GLY A 138 2.77 10.41 12.74
CA GLY A 138 4.22 10.49 12.91
C GLY A 138 5.04 9.55 12.03
N SER A 139 4.45 8.98 10.99
CA SER A 139 5.16 8.20 9.97
C SER A 139 5.63 9.07 8.80
N ILE A 140 6.63 8.61 8.03
CA ILE A 140 6.87 9.09 6.67
C ILE A 140 6.00 8.27 5.73
N ALA A 141 4.99 8.92 5.15
CA ALA A 141 4.02 8.24 4.31
C ALA A 141 3.86 8.92 2.97
N MET A 142 3.83 8.13 1.89
CA MET A 142 3.78 8.67 0.54
C MET A 142 3.01 7.77 -0.43
N GLY A 143 2.27 8.43 -1.34
CA GLY A 143 1.71 7.79 -2.52
C GLY A 143 2.80 7.48 -3.53
N ILE A 144 2.74 6.30 -4.13
CA ILE A 144 3.71 5.82 -5.12
C ILE A 144 3.02 5.33 -6.39
N GLY A 145 3.73 5.34 -7.50
CA GLY A 145 3.23 4.82 -8.77
C GLY A 145 3.19 3.29 -8.81
N THR A 146 2.43 2.72 -9.76
CA THR A 146 2.22 1.27 -9.88
C THR A 146 3.53 0.48 -10.02
N SER A 147 4.50 0.99 -10.77
CA SER A 147 5.83 0.36 -10.90
C SER A 147 6.62 0.36 -9.59
N GLU A 148 6.43 1.41 -8.77
CA GLU A 148 7.03 1.50 -7.44
C GLU A 148 6.33 0.57 -6.46
N VAL A 149 5.01 0.37 -6.59
CA VAL A 149 4.25 -0.64 -5.83
C VAL A 149 4.86 -2.02 -6.07
N GLU A 150 5.07 -2.42 -7.33
CA GLU A 150 5.74 -3.68 -7.70
C GLU A 150 7.15 -3.76 -7.09
N HIS A 151 7.93 -2.69 -7.21
CA HIS A 151 9.29 -2.64 -6.67
C HIS A 151 9.32 -2.88 -5.16
N VAL A 152 8.45 -2.20 -4.40
CA VAL A 152 8.36 -2.39 -2.95
C VAL A 152 7.91 -3.80 -2.59
N MET A 153 6.94 -4.36 -3.31
CA MET A 153 6.52 -5.75 -3.14
C MET A 153 7.70 -6.74 -3.31
N ALA A 154 8.57 -6.49 -4.30
CA ALA A 154 9.70 -7.37 -4.61
C ALA A 154 10.89 -7.19 -3.66
N THR A 155 11.12 -5.99 -3.14
CA THR A 155 12.38 -5.62 -2.48
C THR A 155 12.23 -5.09 -1.06
N GLN A 156 11.05 -4.63 -0.67
CA GLN A 156 10.75 -3.88 0.55
C GLN A 156 11.55 -2.57 0.65
N THR A 157 11.93 -1.99 -0.50
CA THR A 157 12.70 -0.75 -0.58
C THR A 157 12.14 0.20 -1.63
N LEU A 158 12.48 1.48 -1.50
CA LEU A 158 12.12 2.52 -2.47
C LEU A 158 13.28 3.50 -2.65
N SER A 159 13.54 3.87 -3.91
CA SER A 159 14.61 4.83 -4.24
C SER A 159 14.03 6.25 -4.29
N LEU A 160 14.49 7.13 -3.39
CA LEU A 160 13.95 8.47 -3.22
C LEU A 160 15.04 9.49 -2.87
N LYS A 161 14.81 10.74 -3.27
CA LYS A 161 15.60 11.88 -2.80
C LYS A 161 15.03 12.41 -1.49
N PRO A 162 15.88 12.87 -0.55
CA PRO A 162 15.42 13.47 0.70
C PRO A 162 14.43 14.61 0.48
N PHE A 163 13.38 14.65 1.26
CA PHE A 163 12.38 15.72 1.22
C PHE A 163 12.95 17.03 1.80
N LYS A 164 12.47 18.14 1.28
CA LYS A 164 12.64 19.44 1.95
C LYS A 164 11.52 19.62 2.97
N THR A 165 11.88 19.94 4.21
CA THR A 165 10.91 20.24 5.26
C THR A 165 10.25 21.59 5.01
N MET A 166 8.91 21.64 5.10
CA MET A 166 8.12 22.87 5.04
C MET A 166 7.26 22.96 6.30
N ALA A 167 7.33 24.09 7.02
CA ALA A 167 6.40 24.40 8.08
C ALA A 167 5.23 25.20 7.52
N ILE A 168 4.02 24.87 7.93
CA ILE A 168 2.79 25.61 7.62
C ILE A 168 2.25 26.09 8.97
N GLU A 169 2.17 27.43 9.14
CA GLU A 169 1.63 28.11 10.33
C GLU A 169 0.20 28.56 10.11
#